data_a65b3d00f8d132474548f402853ba579
#
_entry.id   a65b3d00f8d132474548f402853ba579
#
_cell.length_a   1.000
_cell.length_b   1.000
_cell.length_c   1.000
_cell.angle_alpha   90.00
_cell.angle_beta   90.00
_cell.angle_gamma   90.00
#
_symmetry.space_group_name_H-M   'P 1'
#
loop_
_entity.id
_entity.type
_entity.pdbx_description
1 polymer ?
#
loop_
_entity_poly.entity_id
_entity_poly.type
_entity_poly.pdbx_seq_one_letter_code
_entity_poly.pdbx_strand_id
1 'polypeptide(L)'
;MAIRTRQAKNKRDSNGVLTGRPGTVYDVDIKYTAPDGAKKSYTKRGFATKREAAQHEAEMKTKLQNPGQIASITSQRKQTVAAYLNDWVESYARVNLRPSTYDGYKKTIANYINPYIGGVALNQLTPAMVDKMFQQIIDKGLKPSTAAGAKRVLSVALSHARKYRYIETNA
;
A
#
# COMPACT_ATOMS: atom_id res chain seq x y z
N MET A 1 -18.71 -12.12 18.00
CA MET A 1 -18.15 -12.85 16.85
C MET A 1 -17.53 -11.87 15.89
N ALA A 2 -16.29 -12.09 15.47
CA ALA A 2 -15.57 -11.20 14.56
C ALA A 2 -15.75 -11.56 13.07
N ILE A 3 -16.29 -12.74 12.76
CA ILE A 3 -16.55 -13.19 11.38
C ILE A 3 -18.04 -13.07 11.08
N ARG A 4 -18.36 -12.35 9.99
CA ARG A 4 -19.73 -12.18 9.47
C ARG A 4 -19.83 -12.84 8.10
N THR A 5 -20.97 -13.46 7.81
CA THR A 5 -21.29 -14.01 6.49
C THR A 5 -22.07 -12.99 5.66
N ARG A 6 -21.76 -12.88 4.38
CA ARG A 6 -22.47 -12.02 3.44
C ARG A 6 -22.61 -12.72 2.08
N GLN A 7 -23.76 -12.54 1.45
CA GLN A 7 -23.97 -12.96 0.06
C GLN A 7 -23.31 -11.94 -0.89
N ALA A 8 -22.42 -12.40 -1.75
CA ALA A 8 -21.80 -11.59 -2.78
C ALA A 8 -22.41 -11.92 -4.14
N LYS A 9 -22.66 -10.90 -4.97
CA LYS A 9 -23.14 -11.09 -6.36
C LYS A 9 -22.09 -11.81 -7.20
N ASN A 10 -20.81 -11.64 -6.89
CA ASN A 10 -19.70 -12.27 -7.56
C ASN A 10 -18.64 -12.70 -6.53
N LYS A 11 -18.45 -14.00 -6.37
CA LYS A 11 -17.51 -14.58 -5.41
C LYS A 11 -16.12 -14.70 -6.04
N ARG A 12 -15.07 -14.52 -5.26
CA ARG A 12 -13.68 -14.85 -5.65
C ARG A 12 -13.39 -16.31 -5.29
N ASP A 13 -12.56 -16.98 -6.09
CA ASP A 13 -12.00 -18.30 -5.76
C ASP A 13 -10.84 -18.17 -4.74
N SER A 14 -10.22 -19.29 -4.36
CA SER A 14 -9.06 -19.35 -3.45
C SER A 14 -7.86 -18.57 -3.97
N ASN A 15 -7.76 -18.31 -5.27
CA ASN A 15 -6.68 -17.57 -5.93
C ASN A 15 -7.02 -16.08 -6.09
N GLY A 16 -8.17 -15.63 -5.56
CA GLY A 16 -8.62 -14.24 -5.63
C GLY A 16 -9.29 -13.83 -6.95
N VAL A 17 -9.50 -14.76 -7.89
CA VAL A 17 -10.12 -14.52 -9.20
C VAL A 17 -11.64 -14.49 -9.06
N LEU A 18 -12.30 -13.56 -9.75
CA LEU A 18 -13.76 -13.46 -9.78
C LEU A 18 -14.37 -14.63 -10.57
N THR A 19 -15.21 -15.42 -9.91
CA THR A 19 -15.81 -16.63 -10.51
C THR A 19 -17.02 -16.36 -11.40
N GLY A 20 -17.53 -15.12 -11.42
CA GLY A 20 -18.78 -14.76 -12.12
C GLY A 20 -20.06 -15.32 -11.47
N ARG A 21 -19.96 -16.03 -10.35
CA ARG A 21 -21.09 -16.68 -9.66
C ARG A 21 -21.37 -16.06 -8.30
N PRO A 22 -22.63 -15.92 -7.89
CA PRO A 22 -22.96 -15.50 -6.54
C PRO A 22 -22.54 -16.57 -5.52
N GLY A 23 -22.24 -16.15 -4.30
CA GLY A 23 -21.85 -17.09 -3.27
C GLY A 23 -21.65 -16.43 -1.91
N THR A 24 -21.54 -17.26 -0.88
CA THR A 24 -21.25 -16.80 0.47
C THR A 24 -19.79 -16.38 0.60
N VAL A 25 -19.55 -15.18 1.10
CA VAL A 25 -18.23 -14.66 1.47
C VAL A 25 -18.22 -14.34 2.97
N TYR A 26 -17.02 -14.31 3.53
CA TYR A 26 -16.81 -14.08 4.95
C TYR A 26 -16.08 -12.76 5.14
N ASP A 27 -16.57 -11.93 6.04
CA ASP A 27 -15.98 -10.65 6.39
C ASP A 27 -15.49 -10.73 7.85
N VAL A 28 -14.30 -10.22 8.13
CA VAL A 28 -13.70 -10.15 9.47
C VAL A 28 -13.83 -8.74 9.99
N ASP A 29 -14.37 -8.58 11.22
CA ASP A 29 -14.55 -7.29 11.89
C ASP A 29 -14.05 -7.40 13.33
N ILE A 30 -12.90 -6.82 13.65
CA ILE A 30 -12.24 -6.88 14.95
C ILE A 30 -12.28 -5.50 15.58
N LYS A 31 -12.91 -5.39 16.75
CA LYS A 31 -12.88 -4.18 17.57
C LYS A 31 -11.64 -4.22 18.47
N TYR A 32 -10.91 -3.14 18.57
CA TYR A 32 -9.73 -3.01 19.41
C TYR A 32 -9.61 -1.61 20.00
N THR A 33 -8.85 -1.49 21.09
CA THR A 33 -8.53 -0.19 21.69
C THR A 33 -7.14 0.22 21.20
N ALA A 34 -7.04 1.38 20.58
CA ALA A 34 -5.78 1.92 20.11
C ALA A 34 -4.94 2.45 21.28
N PRO A 35 -3.62 2.67 21.12
CA PRO A 35 -2.74 3.18 22.18
C PRO A 35 -3.17 4.55 22.76
N ASP A 36 -3.93 5.32 21.99
CA ASP A 36 -4.56 6.59 22.38
C ASP A 36 -5.85 6.42 23.19
N GLY A 37 -6.22 5.18 23.58
CA GLY A 37 -7.45 4.86 24.29
C GLY A 37 -8.73 4.83 23.42
N ALA A 38 -8.64 5.23 22.16
CA ALA A 38 -9.79 5.27 21.26
C ALA A 38 -10.22 3.85 20.82
N LYS A 39 -11.55 3.58 20.87
CA LYS A 39 -12.11 2.34 20.31
C LYS A 39 -12.14 2.41 18.79
N LYS A 40 -11.43 1.51 18.13
CA LYS A 40 -11.34 1.40 16.66
C LYS A 40 -11.78 0.03 16.19
N SER A 41 -12.13 -0.10 14.91
CA SER A 41 -12.44 -1.38 14.28
C SER A 41 -11.53 -1.63 13.10
N TYR A 42 -11.11 -2.89 12.96
CA TYR A 42 -10.42 -3.41 11.79
C TYR A 42 -11.40 -4.28 11.01
N THR A 43 -11.64 -3.94 9.76
CA THR A 43 -12.56 -4.71 8.89
C THR A 43 -11.83 -5.13 7.63
N LYS A 44 -11.85 -6.43 7.32
CA LYS A 44 -11.43 -6.99 6.02
C LYS A 44 -12.53 -7.88 5.48
N ARG A 45 -12.86 -7.68 4.20
CA ARG A 45 -14.03 -8.29 3.56
C ARG A 45 -13.65 -9.23 2.44
N GLY A 46 -14.53 -10.19 2.15
CA GLY A 46 -14.49 -10.97 0.91
C GLY A 46 -13.62 -12.21 0.94
N PHE A 47 -13.40 -12.84 2.08
CA PHE A 47 -12.76 -14.14 2.14
C PHE A 47 -13.62 -15.21 1.48
N ALA A 48 -13.01 -16.09 0.68
CA ALA A 48 -13.70 -17.15 -0.03
C ALA A 48 -14.18 -18.25 0.90
N THR A 49 -13.44 -18.51 1.99
CA THR A 49 -13.76 -19.56 2.97
C THR A 49 -13.77 -19.04 4.40
N LYS A 50 -14.54 -19.71 5.26
CA LYS A 50 -14.56 -19.41 6.70
C LYS A 50 -13.21 -19.67 7.37
N ARG A 51 -12.46 -20.65 6.87
CA ARG A 51 -11.14 -21.02 7.39
C ARG A 51 -10.11 -19.90 7.16
N GLU A 52 -10.06 -19.35 5.96
CA GLU A 52 -9.22 -18.19 5.65
C GLU A 52 -9.56 -16.98 6.50
N ALA A 53 -10.86 -16.70 6.67
CA ALA A 53 -11.32 -15.62 7.54
C ALA A 53 -10.90 -15.83 9.00
N ALA A 54 -10.99 -17.05 9.52
CA ALA A 54 -10.59 -17.40 10.89
C ALA A 54 -9.08 -17.29 11.11
N GLN A 55 -8.29 -17.76 10.14
CA GLN A 55 -6.84 -17.65 10.20
C GLN A 55 -6.42 -16.17 10.20
N HIS A 56 -7.01 -15.37 9.30
CA HIS A 56 -6.74 -13.93 9.25
C HIS A 56 -7.20 -13.20 10.52
N GLU A 57 -8.33 -13.59 11.11
CA GLU A 57 -8.79 -13.06 12.40
C GLU A 57 -7.78 -13.32 13.51
N ALA A 58 -7.27 -14.55 13.63
CA ALA A 58 -6.29 -14.92 14.65
C ALA A 58 -4.99 -14.13 14.50
N GLU A 59 -4.45 -14.04 13.27
CA GLU A 59 -3.24 -13.25 12.98
C GLU A 59 -3.42 -11.77 13.33
N MET A 60 -4.57 -11.19 12.96
CA MET A 60 -4.84 -9.79 13.22
C MET A 60 -5.09 -9.49 14.69
N LYS A 61 -5.73 -10.40 15.44
CA LYS A 61 -5.90 -10.25 16.89
C LYS A 61 -4.53 -10.19 17.59
N THR A 62 -3.60 -11.08 17.24
CA THR A 62 -2.24 -11.07 17.79
C THR A 62 -1.50 -9.78 17.48
N LYS A 63 -1.61 -9.28 16.24
CA LYS A 63 -1.00 -8.01 15.81
C LYS A 63 -1.61 -6.80 16.53
N LEU A 64 -2.92 -6.81 16.73
CA LEU A 64 -3.68 -5.72 17.39
C LEU A 64 -3.55 -5.73 18.92
N GLN A 65 -3.03 -6.79 19.54
CA GLN A 65 -2.71 -6.83 20.97
C GLN A 65 -1.36 -6.16 21.30
N ASN A 66 -0.49 -5.97 20.30
CA ASN A 66 0.81 -5.35 20.47
C ASN A 66 0.76 -3.85 20.09
N PRO A 67 0.90 -2.91 21.06
CA PRO A 67 0.78 -1.46 20.81
C PRO A 67 1.70 -0.94 19.69
N GLY A 68 2.93 -1.44 19.61
CA GLY A 68 3.90 -1.07 18.57
C GLY A 68 3.49 -1.53 17.16
N GLN A 69 2.76 -2.63 17.03
CA GLN A 69 2.27 -3.14 15.76
C GLN A 69 0.95 -2.45 15.33
N ILE A 70 0.15 -1.99 16.27
CA ILE A 70 -1.07 -1.21 15.98
C ILE A 70 -0.70 0.09 15.28
N ALA A 71 0.30 0.81 15.78
CA ALA A 71 0.76 2.06 15.18
C ALA A 71 1.21 1.85 13.72
N SER A 72 1.96 0.76 13.44
CA SER A 72 2.41 0.44 12.08
C SER A 72 1.26 0.07 11.14
N ILE A 73 0.28 -0.73 11.58
CA ILE A 73 -0.86 -1.14 10.75
C ILE A 73 -1.77 0.06 10.43
N THR A 74 -1.94 0.98 11.38
CA THR A 74 -2.83 2.14 11.19
C THR A 74 -2.16 3.22 10.33
N SER A 75 -0.86 3.44 10.47
CA SER A 75 -0.09 4.38 9.66
C SER A 75 0.09 3.89 8.22
N GLN A 76 0.37 2.59 8.02
CA GLN A 76 0.53 1.99 6.70
C GLN A 76 -0.74 2.10 5.82
N ARG A 77 -1.94 2.05 6.42
CA ARG A 77 -3.20 2.20 5.67
C ARG A 77 -3.51 3.62 5.21
N LYS A 78 -2.89 4.61 5.84
CA LYS A 78 -3.13 6.05 5.55
C LYS A 78 -1.97 6.73 4.83
N GLN A 79 -0.79 6.09 4.78
CA GLN A 79 0.37 6.69 4.15
C GLN A 79 0.19 6.70 2.63
N THR A 80 0.17 7.90 2.05
CA THR A 80 0.17 8.06 0.59
C THR A 80 1.57 7.87 0.02
N VAL A 81 1.65 7.60 -1.28
CA VAL A 81 2.93 7.53 -2.01
C VAL A 81 3.74 8.81 -1.82
N ALA A 82 3.10 9.99 -1.91
CA ALA A 82 3.78 11.27 -1.71
C ALA A 82 4.34 11.42 -0.29
N ALA A 83 3.56 11.07 0.74
CA ALA A 83 4.02 11.14 2.13
C ALA A 83 5.22 10.21 2.36
N TYR A 84 5.14 8.95 1.88
CA TYR A 84 6.23 8.01 1.99
C TYR A 84 7.49 8.47 1.26
N LEU A 85 7.37 8.93 0.01
CA LEU A 85 8.53 9.36 -0.79
C LEU A 85 9.22 10.59 -0.20
N ASN A 86 8.47 11.53 0.36
CA ASN A 86 9.04 12.69 1.04
C ASN A 86 9.80 12.28 2.30
N ASP A 87 9.21 11.42 3.14
CA ASP A 87 9.90 10.89 4.32
C ASP A 87 11.15 10.11 3.94
N TRP A 88 11.08 9.26 2.90
CA TRP A 88 12.21 8.46 2.43
C TRP A 88 13.36 9.32 1.89
N VAL A 89 13.05 10.36 1.15
CA VAL A 89 14.07 11.29 0.63
C VAL A 89 14.79 12.01 1.77
N GLU A 90 14.07 12.52 2.75
CA GLU A 90 14.67 13.27 3.87
C GLU A 90 15.39 12.36 4.87
N SER A 91 14.84 11.18 5.18
CA SER A 91 15.41 10.29 6.19
C SER A 91 16.51 9.39 5.67
N TYR A 92 16.32 8.79 4.47
CA TYR A 92 17.25 7.82 3.91
C TYR A 92 18.15 8.41 2.81
N ALA A 93 17.57 9.04 1.78
CA ALA A 93 18.32 9.49 0.63
C ALA A 93 19.30 10.61 0.98
N ARG A 94 18.90 11.54 1.83
CA ARG A 94 19.73 12.64 2.32
C ARG A 94 21.00 12.15 3.03
N VAL A 95 20.89 11.08 3.81
CA VAL A 95 22.01 10.56 4.62
C VAL A 95 22.91 9.62 3.83
N ASN A 96 22.32 8.82 2.92
CA ASN A 96 23.02 7.70 2.29
C ASN A 96 23.46 7.98 0.84
N LEU A 97 22.99 9.07 0.22
CA LEU A 97 23.30 9.41 -1.16
C LEU A 97 24.15 10.68 -1.26
N ARG A 98 24.84 10.83 -2.39
CA ARG A 98 25.56 12.08 -2.69
C ARG A 98 24.57 13.25 -2.83
N PRO A 99 24.95 14.48 -2.42
CA PRO A 99 24.05 15.65 -2.47
C PRO A 99 23.37 15.85 -3.83
N SER A 100 24.12 15.70 -4.93
CA SER A 100 23.57 15.83 -6.30
C SER A 100 22.50 14.78 -6.62
N THR A 101 22.66 13.54 -6.12
CA THR A 101 21.68 12.46 -6.30
C THR A 101 20.43 12.71 -5.45
N TYR A 102 20.61 13.16 -4.22
CA TYR A 102 19.51 13.56 -3.34
C TYR A 102 18.65 14.67 -3.98
N ASP A 103 19.28 15.74 -4.46
CA ASP A 103 18.57 16.83 -5.14
C ASP A 103 17.85 16.37 -6.41
N GLY A 104 18.50 15.49 -7.19
CA GLY A 104 17.89 14.88 -8.37
C GLY A 104 16.65 14.04 -8.01
N TYR A 105 16.73 13.24 -6.97
CA TYR A 105 15.58 12.43 -6.49
C TYR A 105 14.45 13.31 -5.99
N LYS A 106 14.75 14.33 -5.18
CA LYS A 106 13.76 15.30 -4.67
C LYS A 106 13.01 15.98 -5.82
N LYS A 107 13.72 16.50 -6.82
CA LYS A 107 13.12 17.11 -8.03
C LYS A 107 12.30 16.12 -8.83
N THR A 108 12.79 14.89 -9.00
CA THR A 108 12.09 13.83 -9.76
C THR A 108 10.79 13.45 -9.06
N ILE A 109 10.78 13.29 -7.75
CA ILE A 109 9.60 12.96 -6.96
C ILE A 109 8.57 14.09 -7.06
N ALA A 110 8.99 15.33 -6.84
CA ALA A 110 8.08 16.48 -6.86
C ALA A 110 7.45 16.71 -8.23
N ASN A 111 8.23 16.61 -9.30
CA ASN A 111 7.78 17.01 -10.65
C ASN A 111 7.18 15.87 -11.47
N TYR A 112 7.62 14.62 -11.25
CA TYR A 112 7.31 13.49 -12.13
C TYR A 112 6.62 12.30 -11.47
N ILE A 113 6.55 12.23 -10.13
CA ILE A 113 5.89 11.13 -9.44
C ILE A 113 4.65 11.63 -8.68
N ASN A 114 4.82 12.60 -7.79
CA ASN A 114 3.74 13.11 -6.95
C ASN A 114 2.52 13.62 -7.73
N PRO A 115 2.65 14.32 -8.89
CA PRO A 115 1.49 14.82 -9.61
C PRO A 115 0.57 13.72 -10.17
N TYR A 116 1.08 12.50 -10.35
CA TYR A 116 0.34 11.40 -10.98
C TYR A 116 -0.15 10.35 -9.99
N ILE A 117 0.72 9.93 -9.07
CA ILE A 117 0.42 8.84 -8.14
C ILE A 117 0.61 9.22 -6.67
N GLY A 118 0.99 10.45 -6.36
CA GLY A 118 1.27 10.90 -4.98
C GLY A 118 0.10 10.76 -4.02
N GLY A 119 -1.15 10.93 -4.49
CA GLY A 119 -2.37 10.77 -3.69
C GLY A 119 -2.80 9.31 -3.47
N VAL A 120 -2.19 8.35 -4.16
CA VAL A 120 -2.52 6.93 -4.01
C VAL A 120 -2.01 6.43 -2.66
N ALA A 121 -2.80 5.59 -1.97
CA ALA A 121 -2.31 4.92 -0.77
C ALA A 121 -1.17 3.95 -1.12
N LEU A 122 -0.07 3.99 -0.36
CA LEU A 122 1.15 3.24 -0.67
C LEU A 122 0.90 1.74 -0.85
N ASN A 123 0.00 1.17 -0.04
CA ASN A 123 -0.38 -0.24 -0.11
C ASN A 123 -1.39 -0.59 -1.21
N GLN A 124 -1.86 0.41 -1.95
CA GLN A 124 -2.77 0.24 -3.09
C GLN A 124 -2.08 0.53 -4.44
N LEU A 125 -0.82 0.92 -4.41
CA LEU A 125 -0.05 1.16 -5.61
C LEU A 125 0.12 -0.16 -6.39
N THR A 126 -0.21 -0.12 -7.69
CA THR A 126 -0.11 -1.28 -8.60
C THR A 126 0.85 -0.99 -9.73
N PRO A 127 1.46 -2.04 -10.36
CA PRO A 127 2.29 -1.87 -11.56
C PRO A 127 1.57 -1.11 -12.68
N ALA A 128 0.28 -1.38 -12.88
CA ALA A 128 -0.52 -0.68 -13.89
C ALA A 128 -0.62 0.84 -13.65
N MET A 129 -0.66 1.29 -12.38
CA MET A 129 -0.64 2.72 -12.05
C MET A 129 0.71 3.35 -12.37
N VAL A 130 1.80 2.62 -12.16
CA VAL A 130 3.17 3.07 -12.50
C VAL A 130 3.35 3.16 -14.01
N ASP A 131 2.84 2.20 -14.77
CA ASP A 131 2.90 2.23 -16.23
C ASP A 131 2.03 3.36 -16.80
N LYS A 132 0.85 3.62 -16.21
CA LYS A 132 0.02 4.76 -16.57
C LYS A 132 0.73 6.10 -16.29
N MET A 133 1.39 6.24 -15.15
CA MET A 133 2.22 7.41 -14.84
C MET A 133 3.31 7.61 -15.90
N PHE A 134 4.01 6.52 -16.29
CA PHE A 134 5.05 6.56 -17.33
C PHE A 134 4.49 7.10 -18.65
N GLN A 135 3.35 6.57 -19.10
CA GLN A 135 2.69 7.02 -20.32
C GLN A 135 2.26 8.50 -20.24
N GLN A 136 1.67 8.92 -19.12
CA GLN A 136 1.24 10.30 -18.92
C GLN A 136 2.41 11.31 -18.93
N ILE A 137 3.60 10.90 -18.49
CA ILE A 137 4.82 11.73 -18.58
C ILE A 137 5.21 11.93 -20.05
N ILE A 138 5.14 10.88 -20.87
CA ILE A 138 5.45 10.93 -22.31
C ILE A 138 4.40 11.75 -23.04
N ASP A 139 3.12 11.56 -22.76
CA ASP A 139 2.01 12.28 -23.40
C ASP A 139 2.08 13.81 -23.18
N LYS A 140 2.74 14.25 -22.10
CA LYS A 140 3.07 15.67 -21.86
C LYS A 140 4.25 16.21 -22.67
N GLY A 141 4.80 15.41 -23.59
CA GLY A 141 5.92 15.80 -24.44
C GLY A 141 7.29 15.69 -23.77
N LEU A 142 7.38 15.04 -22.61
CA LEU A 142 8.67 14.82 -21.95
C LEU A 142 9.41 13.62 -22.58
N LYS A 143 10.74 13.66 -22.49
CA LYS A 143 11.56 12.59 -23.06
C LYS A 143 11.31 11.24 -22.35
N PRO A 144 11.29 10.11 -23.07
CA PRO A 144 11.17 8.77 -22.47
C PRO A 144 12.23 8.52 -21.37
N SER A 145 13.43 9.09 -21.51
CA SER A 145 14.48 9.01 -20.48
C SER A 145 14.08 9.66 -19.16
N THR A 146 13.26 10.72 -19.17
CA THR A 146 12.73 11.37 -17.97
C THR A 146 11.73 10.45 -17.27
N ALA A 147 10.82 9.85 -18.02
CA ALA A 147 9.85 8.88 -17.49
C ALA A 147 10.55 7.63 -16.90
N ALA A 148 11.57 7.12 -17.60
CA ALA A 148 12.39 6.01 -17.11
C ALA A 148 13.17 6.38 -15.83
N GLY A 149 13.66 7.62 -15.75
CA GLY A 149 14.27 8.16 -14.52
C GLY A 149 13.33 8.19 -13.34
N ALA A 150 12.09 8.65 -13.55
CA ALA A 150 11.05 8.65 -12.51
C ALA A 150 10.69 7.22 -12.04
N LYS A 151 10.53 6.28 -12.98
CA LYS A 151 10.28 4.86 -12.66
C LYS A 151 11.43 4.25 -11.85
N ARG A 152 12.68 4.58 -12.19
CA ARG A 152 13.88 4.11 -11.44
C ARG A 152 13.89 4.64 -10.01
N VAL A 153 13.66 5.93 -9.78
CA VAL A 153 13.62 6.53 -8.44
C VAL A 153 12.50 5.89 -7.61
N LEU A 154 11.32 5.72 -8.19
CA LEU A 154 10.19 5.06 -7.53
C LEU A 154 10.53 3.62 -7.14
N SER A 155 11.14 2.84 -8.05
CA SER A 155 11.54 1.45 -7.79
C SER A 155 12.52 1.33 -6.63
N VAL A 156 13.51 2.22 -6.53
CA VAL A 156 14.47 2.25 -5.42
C VAL A 156 13.75 2.53 -4.10
N ALA A 157 12.86 3.52 -4.07
CA ALA A 157 12.10 3.87 -2.88
C ALA A 157 11.14 2.74 -2.44
N LEU A 158 10.45 2.10 -3.39
CA LEU A 158 9.55 0.97 -3.09
C LEU A 158 10.31 -0.29 -2.66
N SER A 159 11.50 -0.53 -3.16
CA SER A 159 12.38 -1.60 -2.68
C SER A 159 12.77 -1.37 -1.21
N HIS A 160 13.04 -0.11 -0.84
CA HIS A 160 13.25 0.26 0.55
C HIS A 160 11.97 0.06 1.39
N ALA A 161 10.79 0.47 0.87
CA ALA A 161 9.51 0.25 1.52
C ALA A 161 9.26 -1.24 1.83
N ARG A 162 9.57 -2.12 0.86
CA ARG A 162 9.46 -3.56 1.03
C ARG A 162 10.43 -4.10 2.09
N LYS A 163 11.70 -3.67 2.05
CA LYS A 163 12.72 -4.08 3.04
C LYS A 163 12.29 -3.75 4.48
N TYR A 164 11.66 -2.62 4.69
CA TYR A 164 11.17 -2.17 6.00
C TYR A 164 9.71 -2.54 6.28
N ARG A 165 9.11 -3.41 5.43
CA ARG A 165 7.74 -3.94 5.59
C ARG A 165 6.63 -2.89 5.57
N TYR A 166 6.84 -1.76 4.90
CA TYR A 166 5.77 -0.79 4.61
C TYR A 166 4.79 -1.34 3.56
N ILE A 167 5.29 -2.16 2.64
CA ILE A 167 4.53 -2.87 1.60
C ILE A 167 4.99 -4.33 1.53
N GLU A 168 4.11 -5.23 1.06
CA GLU A 168 4.43 -6.65 0.89
C GLU A 168 5.13 -6.92 -0.45
N THR A 169 4.70 -6.21 -1.51
CA THR A 169 5.22 -6.35 -2.87
C THR A 169 5.66 -5.00 -3.43
N ASN A 170 6.63 -5.02 -4.36
CA ASN A 170 7.03 -3.85 -5.13
C ASN A 170 6.14 -3.76 -6.39
N ALA A 171 5.60 -2.57 -6.67
CA ALA A 171 4.77 -2.29 -7.83
C ALA A 171 5.58 -2.15 -9.12
#